data_f6f2f6c1ee70cd962bb44843b9cae6b2
#
_entry.id   f6f2f6c1ee70cd962bb44843b9cae6b2
#
_cell.length_a   1.000
_cell.length_b   1.000
_cell.length_c   1.000
_cell.angle_alpha   90.00
_cell.angle_beta   90.00
_cell.angle_gamma   90.00
#
_symmetry.space_group_name_H-M   'P 1'
#
loop_
_entity.id
_entity.type
_entity.pdbx_description
1 polymer ?
#
loop_
_entity_poly.entity_id
_entity_poly.type
_entity_poly.pdbx_seq_one_letter_code
_entity_poly.pdbx_strand_id
1 'polypeptide(L)'
;VKITQQTGTCTGIVKDATGEGVIGASVVVKGTTNGTITGLDGDFSLSNVKEGDIIVISFVGYATQEIKWTGKPLDVLLKDDTQLLGEVVVTALGLKREEKALGYAVTEVRGDELKAANTISPVTALQGKVAGVEISSSDGGIFGAAKIQIRGASTMGNNNQPIYVVDGVILDNNVSGNDDLNWGSNSSDYGNELKNLNPDDFETVSVLKGAAATALYGSRGLNGAVVITTKSGKGGSGLGISFSQTFGIDHAYKTPDIQTVYGDGPYVGRYDADGDGNIWQPTQFQVNSAGQHTLIGTWGTGFGPKYDGSQIENYDGTMTTYSPHKNNMLDMYQIGFNTNTNLAIHGGNDKTTFYASMSYKHAESTTPNNTFERYSFLVKATHKLNDWVDVAASVNFSNSTPRNAARNIGENFVNGTWTPNYDPQYFRNKYLGEHGGV
;
A
#
# COMPACT_ATOMS: atom_id res chain seq x y z
N VAL A 1 -48.97 -31.29 30.46
CA VAL A 1 -49.44 -29.91 30.70
C VAL A 1 -48.60 -29.01 29.82
N LYS A 2 -49.16 -28.45 28.71
CA LYS A 2 -48.52 -27.39 27.92
C LYS A 2 -48.64 -26.10 28.74
N ILE A 3 -47.56 -25.65 29.32
CA ILE A 3 -47.47 -24.33 29.94
C ILE A 3 -47.40 -23.34 28.76
N THR A 4 -48.51 -22.70 28.44
CA THR A 4 -48.56 -21.59 27.50
C THR A 4 -47.95 -20.37 28.22
N GLN A 5 -46.72 -20.05 27.93
CA GLN A 5 -46.08 -18.82 28.43
C GLN A 5 -46.87 -17.62 27.87
N GLN A 6 -47.46 -16.86 28.77
CA GLN A 6 -48.28 -15.69 28.42
C GLN A 6 -47.35 -14.58 27.90
N THR A 7 -47.53 -14.17 26.65
CA THR A 7 -46.82 -13.00 26.11
C THR A 7 -47.44 -11.73 26.64
N GLY A 8 -46.63 -10.84 27.16
CA GLY A 8 -47.03 -9.52 27.68
C GLY A 8 -46.54 -8.36 26.84
N THR A 9 -46.90 -7.18 27.25
CA THR A 9 -46.36 -5.93 26.72
C THR A 9 -45.31 -5.39 27.69
N CYS A 10 -44.06 -5.30 27.23
CA CYS A 10 -42.99 -4.66 27.99
C CYS A 10 -43.05 -3.17 27.78
N THR A 11 -43.29 -2.41 28.82
CA THR A 11 -43.26 -0.94 28.79
C THR A 11 -42.13 -0.42 29.68
N GLY A 12 -41.66 0.79 29.41
CA GLY A 12 -40.63 1.41 30.21
C GLY A 12 -40.26 2.81 29.74
N ILE A 13 -39.31 3.39 30.45
CA ILE A 13 -38.73 4.69 30.13
C ILE A 13 -37.21 4.53 30.10
N VAL A 14 -36.60 5.12 29.06
CA VAL A 14 -35.14 5.17 28.89
C VAL A 14 -34.69 6.60 29.12
N LYS A 15 -33.81 6.81 30.09
CA LYS A 15 -33.25 8.09 30.48
C LYS A 15 -31.76 8.13 30.34
N ASP A 16 -31.18 9.28 30.16
CA ASP A 16 -29.74 9.52 30.23
C ASP A 16 -29.26 9.78 31.67
N ALA A 17 -27.95 10.05 31.83
CA ALA A 17 -27.32 10.32 33.12
C ALA A 17 -27.83 11.62 33.77
N THR A 18 -28.45 12.54 33.01
CA THR A 18 -29.04 13.81 33.51
C THR A 18 -30.50 13.63 33.93
N GLY A 19 -31.11 12.48 33.61
CA GLY A 19 -32.51 12.16 33.90
C GLY A 19 -33.48 12.56 32.79
N GLU A 20 -32.97 13.08 31.66
CA GLU A 20 -33.79 13.35 30.46
C GLU A 20 -34.12 12.09 29.69
N GLY A 21 -35.31 12.04 29.07
CA GLY A 21 -35.75 10.92 28.25
C GLY A 21 -34.94 10.84 26.96
N VAL A 22 -34.41 9.65 26.64
CA VAL A 22 -33.63 9.43 25.41
C VAL A 22 -34.59 9.10 24.26
N ILE A 23 -34.72 10.02 23.30
CA ILE A 23 -35.60 9.91 22.14
C ILE A 23 -34.95 9.03 21.06
N GLY A 24 -35.70 8.06 20.51
CA GLY A 24 -35.25 7.24 19.38
C GLY A 24 -34.27 6.14 19.74
N ALA A 25 -34.12 5.79 21.01
CA ALA A 25 -33.35 4.63 21.44
C ALA A 25 -34.02 3.33 20.93
N SER A 26 -33.22 2.43 20.39
CA SER A 26 -33.68 1.13 19.91
C SER A 26 -33.88 0.17 21.09
N VAL A 27 -35.05 -0.46 21.15
CA VAL A 27 -35.44 -1.44 22.17
C VAL A 27 -35.87 -2.72 21.45
N VAL A 28 -35.09 -3.80 21.60
CA VAL A 28 -35.27 -5.05 20.83
C VAL A 28 -35.17 -6.25 21.74
N VAL A 29 -35.99 -7.28 21.48
CA VAL A 29 -35.84 -8.59 22.13
C VAL A 29 -34.64 -9.31 21.53
N LYS A 30 -33.64 -9.66 22.34
CA LYS A 30 -32.39 -10.29 21.92
C LYS A 30 -32.62 -11.52 21.05
N GLY A 31 -31.98 -11.54 19.86
CA GLY A 31 -32.08 -12.67 18.92
C GLY A 31 -33.38 -12.72 18.09
N THR A 32 -34.20 -11.66 18.12
CA THR A 32 -35.44 -11.57 17.33
C THR A 32 -35.47 -10.25 16.55
N THR A 33 -36.46 -10.13 15.62
CA THR A 33 -36.77 -8.87 14.94
C THR A 33 -37.85 -8.05 15.65
N ASN A 34 -38.30 -8.49 16.85
CA ASN A 34 -39.31 -7.79 17.62
C ASN A 34 -38.66 -6.61 18.36
N GLY A 35 -38.95 -5.39 17.93
CA GLY A 35 -38.37 -4.19 18.49
C GLY A 35 -39.25 -2.95 18.29
N THR A 36 -38.93 -1.89 19.03
CA THR A 36 -39.53 -0.56 18.99
C THR A 36 -38.47 0.50 19.20
N ILE A 37 -38.85 1.78 19.07
CA ILE A 37 -38.01 2.91 19.44
C ILE A 37 -38.69 3.72 20.53
N THR A 38 -37.91 4.43 21.35
CA THR A 38 -38.42 5.31 22.39
C THR A 38 -39.05 6.59 21.83
N GLY A 39 -40.13 7.06 22.48
CA GLY A 39 -40.81 8.30 22.17
C GLY A 39 -40.11 9.56 22.68
N LEU A 40 -40.84 10.73 22.66
CA LEU A 40 -40.28 12.02 23.02
C LEU A 40 -39.85 12.15 24.48
N ASP A 41 -40.53 11.44 25.37
CA ASP A 41 -40.22 11.38 26.80
C ASP A 41 -39.35 10.17 27.19
N GLY A 42 -38.78 9.50 26.19
CA GLY A 42 -38.00 8.27 26.39
C GLY A 42 -38.85 7.03 26.66
N ASP A 43 -40.18 7.14 26.58
CA ASP A 43 -41.11 6.03 26.80
C ASP A 43 -41.11 5.02 25.67
N PHE A 44 -41.35 3.74 25.96
CA PHE A 44 -41.52 2.70 24.96
C PHE A 44 -42.56 1.66 25.35
N SER A 45 -43.12 1.01 24.33
CA SER A 45 -44.01 -0.10 24.47
C SER A 45 -43.71 -1.18 23.43
N LEU A 46 -43.33 -2.38 23.90
CA LEU A 46 -42.92 -3.51 23.06
C LEU A 46 -43.85 -4.68 23.37
N SER A 47 -44.70 -5.04 22.41
CA SER A 47 -45.67 -6.14 22.50
C SER A 47 -45.01 -7.50 22.20
N ASN A 48 -45.70 -8.59 22.57
CA ASN A 48 -45.24 -9.96 22.33
C ASN A 48 -43.88 -10.32 23.00
N VAL A 49 -43.65 -9.86 24.19
CA VAL A 49 -42.46 -10.18 25.00
C VAL A 49 -42.85 -11.25 26.04
N LYS A 50 -42.00 -12.21 26.26
CA LYS A 50 -42.18 -13.24 27.30
C LYS A 50 -41.40 -12.88 28.55
N GLU A 51 -41.97 -13.23 29.71
CA GLU A 51 -41.23 -13.10 30.95
C GLU A 51 -39.96 -13.96 30.91
N GLY A 52 -38.82 -13.34 31.15
CA GLY A 52 -37.50 -13.96 31.03
C GLY A 52 -36.72 -13.58 29.75
N ASP A 53 -37.36 -12.95 28.78
CA ASP A 53 -36.66 -12.45 27.58
C ASP A 53 -35.65 -11.33 27.94
N ILE A 54 -34.56 -11.27 27.22
CA ILE A 54 -33.55 -10.23 27.36
C ILE A 54 -33.91 -9.08 26.41
N ILE A 55 -34.12 -7.90 26.93
CA ILE A 55 -34.35 -6.67 26.19
C ILE A 55 -33.01 -5.97 26.01
N VAL A 56 -32.63 -5.71 24.77
CA VAL A 56 -31.44 -4.96 24.38
C VAL A 56 -31.85 -3.53 24.07
N ILE A 57 -31.25 -2.58 24.77
CA ILE A 57 -31.50 -1.16 24.61
C ILE A 57 -30.21 -0.52 24.15
N SER A 58 -30.24 0.17 22.99
CA SER A 58 -29.07 0.83 22.40
C SER A 58 -29.43 2.18 21.80
N PHE A 59 -28.51 3.12 21.95
CA PHE A 59 -28.60 4.44 21.33
C PHE A 59 -27.20 4.97 21.02
N VAL A 60 -27.06 5.79 19.98
CA VAL A 60 -25.77 6.35 19.57
C VAL A 60 -25.20 7.22 20.68
N GLY A 61 -23.96 6.92 21.11
CA GLY A 61 -23.28 7.64 22.20
C GLY A 61 -23.51 7.02 23.59
N TYR A 62 -24.26 5.95 23.73
CA TYR A 62 -24.53 5.29 25.01
C TYR A 62 -24.15 3.80 24.96
N ALA A 63 -23.70 3.28 26.10
CA ALA A 63 -23.40 1.86 26.27
C ALA A 63 -24.67 1.01 26.14
N THR A 64 -24.64 0.01 25.25
CA THR A 64 -25.75 -0.91 25.08
C THR A 64 -26.04 -1.67 26.39
N GLN A 65 -27.30 -1.71 26.81
CA GLN A 65 -27.72 -2.45 28.00
C GLN A 65 -28.57 -3.65 27.65
N GLU A 66 -28.34 -4.76 28.35
CA GLU A 66 -29.13 -5.97 28.24
C GLU A 66 -29.86 -6.20 29.58
N ILE A 67 -31.18 -6.19 29.56
CA ILE A 67 -32.00 -6.32 30.79
C ILE A 67 -32.96 -7.49 30.63
N LYS A 68 -32.96 -8.41 31.59
CA LYS A 68 -33.92 -9.48 31.62
C LYS A 68 -35.28 -8.98 32.11
N TRP A 69 -36.30 -9.10 31.27
CA TRP A 69 -37.64 -8.64 31.61
C TRP A 69 -38.34 -9.58 32.62
N THR A 70 -38.91 -9.01 33.65
CA THR A 70 -39.58 -9.72 34.75
C THR A 70 -41.08 -9.46 34.83
N GLY A 71 -41.69 -9.00 33.71
CA GLY A 71 -43.11 -8.67 33.66
C GLY A 71 -43.48 -7.29 34.23
N LYS A 72 -42.51 -6.50 34.70
CA LYS A 72 -42.71 -5.14 35.23
C LYS A 72 -42.21 -4.08 34.24
N PRO A 73 -42.75 -2.85 34.33
CA PRO A 73 -42.18 -1.72 33.55
C PRO A 73 -40.70 -1.53 33.85
N LEU A 74 -39.92 -1.19 32.82
CA LEU A 74 -38.48 -0.95 32.91
C LEU A 74 -38.19 0.54 33.08
N ASP A 75 -37.38 0.92 34.06
CA ASP A 75 -36.77 2.24 34.20
C ASP A 75 -35.28 2.08 33.91
N VAL A 76 -34.83 2.54 32.77
CA VAL A 76 -33.48 2.27 32.22
C VAL A 76 -32.71 3.56 32.17
N LEU A 77 -31.60 3.59 32.90
CA LEU A 77 -30.63 4.68 32.85
C LEU A 77 -29.48 4.29 31.89
N LEU A 78 -29.42 4.89 30.71
CA LEU A 78 -28.30 4.70 29.82
C LEU A 78 -27.08 5.44 30.36
N LYS A 79 -25.98 4.77 30.41
CA LYS A 79 -24.69 5.36 30.73
C LYS A 79 -24.05 5.80 29.42
N ASP A 80 -23.49 7.00 29.42
CA ASP A 80 -22.67 7.44 28.30
C ASP A 80 -21.69 6.31 27.95
N ASP A 81 -21.63 5.96 26.67
CA ASP A 81 -20.56 5.10 26.20
C ASP A 81 -19.25 5.91 26.26
N THR A 82 -18.70 5.98 27.48
CA THR A 82 -17.38 6.52 27.73
C THR A 82 -16.26 5.61 27.19
N GLN A 83 -16.58 4.52 26.50
CA GLN A 83 -15.79 4.06 25.40
C GLN A 83 -16.00 5.02 24.19
N LEU A 84 -15.87 6.34 24.39
CA LEU A 84 -15.09 7.10 23.48
C LEU A 84 -13.84 6.25 23.27
N LEU A 85 -13.75 5.66 22.10
CA LEU A 85 -12.48 5.30 21.50
C LEU A 85 -11.63 6.55 21.65
N GLY A 86 -11.04 6.76 22.82
CA GLY A 86 -9.92 7.64 22.99
C GLY A 86 -8.93 7.03 22.05
N GLU A 87 -8.82 7.62 20.86
CA GLU A 87 -7.88 7.23 19.84
C GLU A 87 -6.53 7.30 20.54
N VAL A 88 -6.09 6.13 21.00
CA VAL A 88 -4.87 5.98 21.78
C VAL A 88 -3.78 5.86 20.76
N VAL A 89 -3.12 6.95 20.51
CA VAL A 89 -1.99 7.03 19.58
C VAL A 89 -0.75 6.47 20.29
N VAL A 90 -0.04 5.57 19.64
CA VAL A 90 1.26 5.13 20.11
C VAL A 90 2.28 6.22 19.80
N THR A 91 2.80 6.85 20.86
CA THR A 91 3.85 7.87 20.73
C THR A 91 5.23 7.19 20.55
N ALA A 92 6.25 7.98 20.26
CA ALA A 92 7.65 7.56 20.31
C ALA A 92 7.93 6.80 21.61
N LEU A 93 8.68 5.75 21.55
CA LEU A 93 9.00 4.84 22.65
C LEU A 93 7.86 3.83 23.01
N GLY A 94 6.83 3.67 22.18
CA GLY A 94 5.77 2.68 22.42
C GLY A 94 4.79 3.07 23.55
N LEU A 95 4.82 4.30 24.03
CA LEU A 95 3.91 4.78 25.05
C LEU A 95 2.55 5.10 24.43
N LYS A 96 1.51 4.49 24.95
CA LYS A 96 0.12 4.78 24.56
C LYS A 96 -0.33 6.08 25.26
N ARG A 97 -0.73 7.09 24.48
CA ARG A 97 -1.34 8.32 24.99
C ARG A 97 -2.61 8.62 24.25
N GLU A 98 -3.56 9.24 24.89
CA GLU A 98 -4.76 9.75 24.23
C GLU A 98 -4.38 10.84 23.23
N GLU A 99 -4.93 10.80 22.01
CA GLU A 99 -4.67 11.76 20.95
C GLU A 99 -4.91 13.20 21.43
N LYS A 100 -5.96 13.42 22.22
CA LYS A 100 -6.30 14.70 22.84
C LYS A 100 -5.23 15.24 23.81
N ALA A 101 -4.38 14.37 24.34
CA ALA A 101 -3.29 14.75 25.23
C ALA A 101 -2.00 15.13 24.48
N LEU A 102 -1.99 14.95 23.14
CA LEU A 102 -0.87 15.33 22.30
C LEU A 102 -1.03 16.79 21.88
N GLY A 103 -0.06 17.62 22.24
CA GLY A 103 -0.02 19.04 21.82
C GLY A 103 0.30 19.24 20.32
N TYR A 104 0.19 18.19 19.48
CA TYR A 104 0.50 18.20 18.05
C TYR A 104 -0.40 17.22 17.27
N ALA A 105 -0.66 17.56 16.02
CA ALA A 105 -1.47 16.72 15.14
C ALA A 105 -0.71 15.48 14.68
N VAL A 106 -1.26 14.31 14.97
CA VAL A 106 -0.84 13.01 14.46
C VAL A 106 -1.90 12.51 13.49
N THR A 107 -1.48 11.92 12.39
CA THR A 107 -2.40 11.19 11.53
C THR A 107 -2.07 9.72 11.66
N GLU A 108 -3.02 8.93 12.11
CA GLU A 108 -2.90 7.50 12.29
C GLU A 108 -3.67 6.77 11.19
N VAL A 109 -3.08 5.71 10.64
CA VAL A 109 -3.68 4.80 9.69
C VAL A 109 -3.61 3.40 10.27
N ARG A 110 -4.72 2.69 10.29
CA ARG A 110 -4.78 1.33 10.83
C ARG A 110 -4.13 0.35 9.86
N GLY A 111 -3.46 -0.67 10.40
CA GLY A 111 -2.80 -1.70 9.60
C GLY A 111 -3.73 -2.43 8.63
N ASP A 112 -4.98 -2.64 9.01
CA ASP A 112 -5.97 -3.30 8.14
C ASP A 112 -6.32 -2.51 6.89
N GLU A 113 -6.26 -1.18 6.94
CA GLU A 113 -6.45 -0.31 5.78
C GLU A 113 -5.27 -0.37 4.80
N LEU A 114 -4.07 -0.67 5.30
CA LEU A 114 -2.86 -0.79 4.48
C LEU A 114 -2.80 -2.11 3.73
N LYS A 115 -3.35 -3.18 4.29
CA LYS A 115 -3.39 -4.52 3.65
C LYS A 115 -4.15 -4.52 2.34
N ALA A 116 -5.23 -3.75 2.23
CA ALA A 116 -6.07 -3.69 1.04
C ALA A 116 -5.29 -3.25 -0.22
N ALA A 117 -4.20 -2.51 -0.06
CA ALA A 117 -3.37 -2.04 -1.17
C ALA A 117 -2.44 -3.14 -1.75
N ASN A 118 -2.21 -4.25 -1.03
CA ASN A 118 -1.33 -5.37 -1.42
C ASN A 118 0.03 -4.97 -2.01
N THR A 119 0.57 -3.84 -1.59
CA THR A 119 1.85 -3.30 -2.08
C THR A 119 3.04 -4.04 -1.45
N ILE A 120 4.21 -3.99 -2.11
CA ILE A 120 5.44 -4.53 -1.54
C ILE A 120 5.97 -3.59 -0.46
N SER A 121 6.02 -2.30 -0.78
CA SER A 121 6.41 -1.28 0.19
C SER A 121 5.19 -0.80 0.99
N PRO A 122 5.21 -0.90 2.33
CA PRO A 122 4.11 -0.42 3.16
C PRO A 122 3.90 1.10 3.07
N VAL A 123 4.92 1.80 2.61
CA VAL A 123 4.90 3.25 2.42
C VAL A 123 3.97 3.64 1.29
N THR A 124 3.99 2.91 0.17
CA THR A 124 3.09 3.19 -0.96
C THR A 124 1.62 2.97 -0.60
N ALA A 125 1.34 2.12 0.39
CA ALA A 125 -0.02 1.91 0.90
C ALA A 125 -0.59 3.14 1.66
N LEU A 126 0.26 4.08 2.09
CA LEU A 126 -0.15 5.34 2.73
C LEU A 126 -0.60 6.40 1.73
N GLN A 127 -0.37 6.19 0.43
CA GLN A 127 -0.70 7.17 -0.61
C GLN A 127 -2.20 7.50 -0.60
N GLY A 128 -2.52 8.80 -0.53
CA GLY A 128 -3.89 9.29 -0.46
C GLY A 128 -4.60 9.13 0.89
N LYS A 129 -3.96 8.48 1.90
CA LYS A 129 -4.56 8.25 3.23
C LYS A 129 -4.13 9.30 4.26
N VAL A 130 -3.01 9.97 4.05
CA VAL A 130 -2.45 10.93 5.00
C VAL A 130 -2.35 12.30 4.37
N ALA A 131 -3.06 13.28 4.92
CA ALA A 131 -3.03 14.64 4.42
C ALA A 131 -1.64 15.28 4.58
N GLY A 132 -1.15 15.96 3.52
CA GLY A 132 0.15 16.62 3.49
C GLY A 132 1.34 15.67 3.38
N VAL A 133 1.11 14.45 2.92
CA VAL A 133 2.13 13.46 2.58
C VAL A 133 2.07 13.20 1.08
N GLU A 134 3.17 13.41 0.42
CA GLU A 134 3.39 13.09 -0.98
C GLU A 134 4.27 11.84 -1.07
N ILE A 135 3.84 10.87 -1.87
CA ILE A 135 4.57 9.62 -2.06
C ILE A 135 4.80 9.43 -3.56
N SER A 136 6.05 9.31 -3.94
CA SER A 136 6.46 8.97 -5.30
C SER A 136 7.27 7.67 -5.30
N SER A 137 6.97 6.81 -6.26
CA SER A 137 7.73 5.57 -6.46
C SER A 137 8.93 5.85 -7.36
N SER A 138 10.02 5.14 -7.15
CA SER A 138 11.18 5.17 -8.04
C SER A 138 10.97 4.28 -9.27
N ASP A 139 11.91 4.37 -10.20
CA ASP A 139 11.94 3.56 -11.42
C ASP A 139 12.39 2.10 -11.18
N GLY A 140 12.73 1.71 -9.94
CA GLY A 140 13.19 0.36 -9.58
C GLY A 140 12.16 -0.76 -9.76
N GLY A 141 10.95 -0.43 -10.20
CA GLY A 141 9.87 -1.38 -10.39
C GLY A 141 9.12 -1.68 -9.10
N ILE A 142 8.63 -2.93 -8.97
CA ILE A 142 7.73 -3.31 -7.87
C ILE A 142 8.36 -3.24 -6.46
N PHE A 143 9.67 -3.31 -6.35
CA PHE A 143 10.41 -3.23 -5.08
C PHE A 143 11.25 -1.96 -4.94
N GLY A 144 11.19 -1.06 -5.91
CA GLY A 144 11.91 0.22 -5.88
C GLY A 144 11.57 1.05 -4.64
N ALA A 145 12.52 1.91 -4.24
CA ALA A 145 12.32 2.77 -3.08
C ALA A 145 11.16 3.75 -3.31
N ALA A 146 10.33 3.92 -2.30
CA ALA A 146 9.33 4.97 -2.31
C ALA A 146 9.87 6.19 -1.57
N LYS A 147 9.80 7.35 -2.20
CA LYS A 147 10.14 8.63 -1.60
C LYS A 147 8.91 9.22 -0.94
N ILE A 148 9.02 9.51 0.36
CA ILE A 148 8.01 10.27 1.08
C ILE A 148 8.48 11.69 1.33
N GLN A 149 7.59 12.65 1.10
CA GLN A 149 7.77 14.03 1.54
C GLN A 149 6.60 14.44 2.42
N ILE A 150 6.91 14.98 3.60
CA ILE A 150 5.90 15.48 4.54
C ILE A 150 5.94 17.00 4.50
N ARG A 151 4.85 17.62 4.01
CA ARG A 151 4.75 19.09 3.83
C ARG A 151 5.76 19.69 2.84
N GLY A 152 6.21 18.90 1.87
CA GLY A 152 7.16 19.33 0.83
C GLY A 152 8.62 19.26 1.25
N ALA A 153 9.52 19.75 0.39
CA ALA A 153 10.95 19.79 0.64
C ALA A 153 11.28 20.85 1.72
N SER A 154 11.93 20.43 2.79
CA SER A 154 12.33 21.29 3.90
C SER A 154 13.79 21.74 3.83
N THR A 155 14.61 21.04 3.01
CA THR A 155 16.04 21.32 2.85
C THR A 155 16.40 21.43 1.36
N MET A 156 17.42 22.20 1.05
CA MET A 156 18.00 22.27 -0.30
C MET A 156 18.88 21.05 -0.64
N GLY A 157 19.14 20.19 0.33
CA GLY A 157 19.87 18.94 0.12
C GLY A 157 18.96 17.80 -0.37
N ASN A 158 19.56 16.74 -0.88
CA ASN A 158 18.84 15.61 -1.49
C ASN A 158 18.01 14.77 -0.50
N ASN A 159 18.27 14.84 0.81
CA ASN A 159 17.57 14.02 1.78
C ASN A 159 16.44 14.80 2.48
N ASN A 160 15.25 14.80 1.89
CA ASN A 160 14.03 15.36 2.46
C ASN A 160 13.08 14.26 2.96
N GLN A 161 13.55 13.03 3.13
CA GLN A 161 12.73 11.93 3.59
C GLN A 161 12.58 11.91 5.12
N PRO A 162 11.41 11.49 5.65
CA PRO A 162 11.23 11.27 7.07
C PRO A 162 12.03 10.05 7.54
N ILE A 163 12.28 9.96 8.86
CA ILE A 163 12.76 8.73 9.46
C ILE A 163 11.63 7.71 9.61
N TYR A 164 11.99 6.44 9.60
CA TYR A 164 11.08 5.33 9.87
C TYR A 164 11.42 4.69 11.19
N VAL A 165 10.40 4.47 11.99
CA VAL A 165 10.56 3.90 13.34
C VAL A 165 9.62 2.73 13.48
N VAL A 166 10.13 1.55 13.74
CA VAL A 166 9.35 0.33 13.96
C VAL A 166 9.51 -0.13 15.39
N ASP A 167 8.44 -0.17 16.16
CA ASP A 167 8.42 -0.51 17.58
C ASP A 167 9.53 0.22 18.39
N GLY A 168 9.78 1.50 18.07
CA GLY A 168 10.79 2.34 18.72
C GLY A 168 12.21 2.26 18.14
N VAL A 169 12.47 1.38 17.17
CA VAL A 169 13.76 1.26 16.49
C VAL A 169 13.77 2.06 15.19
N ILE A 170 14.72 2.96 15.04
CA ILE A 170 14.90 3.75 13.81
C ILE A 170 15.53 2.85 12.75
N LEU A 171 14.88 2.74 11.60
CA LEU A 171 15.38 2.00 10.44
C LEU A 171 16.20 2.92 9.53
N ASP A 172 17.19 2.33 8.88
CA ASP A 172 17.86 2.96 7.75
C ASP A 172 16.95 2.98 6.52
N ASN A 173 16.81 4.14 5.90
CA ASN A 173 16.02 4.29 4.68
C ASN A 173 16.85 4.68 3.46
N ASN A 174 18.17 4.47 3.53
CA ASN A 174 19.02 4.64 2.37
C ASN A 174 18.63 3.66 1.27
N VAL A 175 18.64 4.14 0.03
CA VAL A 175 18.35 3.32 -1.13
C VAL A 175 19.54 2.43 -1.43
N SER A 176 19.29 1.13 -1.59
CA SER A 176 20.31 0.19 -2.03
C SER A 176 20.47 0.31 -3.55
N GLY A 177 21.57 0.86 -4.00
CA GLY A 177 21.87 1.09 -5.41
C GLY A 177 22.92 2.17 -5.58
N ASN A 178 23.27 2.46 -6.81
CA ASN A 178 24.23 3.52 -7.08
C ASN A 178 23.49 4.84 -7.24
N ASP A 179 23.70 5.78 -6.33
CA ASP A 179 23.03 7.08 -6.23
C ASP A 179 23.57 8.12 -7.22
N ASP A 180 24.50 7.71 -8.10
CA ASP A 180 25.08 8.61 -9.06
C ASP A 180 24.07 8.96 -10.16
N LEU A 181 23.42 10.11 -9.99
CA LEU A 181 22.61 10.81 -10.99
C LEU A 181 23.42 11.27 -12.21
N ASN A 182 24.61 10.73 -12.42
CA ASN A 182 25.39 11.02 -13.61
C ASN A 182 24.77 10.34 -14.83
N TRP A 183 24.49 11.15 -15.82
CA TRP A 183 24.13 10.72 -17.16
C TRP A 183 25.10 9.62 -17.62
N GLY A 184 24.59 8.39 -17.74
CA GLY A 184 25.36 7.22 -18.19
C GLY A 184 25.69 6.19 -17.10
N SER A 185 25.45 6.47 -15.82
CA SER A 185 25.55 5.42 -14.81
C SER A 185 24.29 4.56 -14.80
N ASN A 186 24.48 3.25 -14.88
CA ASN A 186 23.41 2.26 -14.74
C ASN A 186 22.97 2.21 -13.26
N SER A 187 22.34 3.26 -12.74
CA SER A 187 21.80 3.26 -11.39
C SER A 187 20.61 2.31 -11.32
N SER A 188 20.76 1.26 -10.54
CA SER A 188 19.69 0.30 -10.30
C SER A 188 19.16 0.51 -8.89
N ASP A 189 17.88 0.80 -8.75
CA ASP A 189 17.23 0.93 -7.44
C ASP A 189 16.70 -0.43 -7.00
N TYR A 190 17.35 -1.01 -5.99
CA TYR A 190 16.92 -2.24 -5.32
C TYR A 190 16.07 -1.98 -4.07
N GLY A 191 15.54 -0.78 -3.92
CA GLY A 191 14.71 -0.40 -2.79
C GLY A 191 15.52 -0.09 -1.53
N ASN A 192 14.81 0.14 -0.44
CA ASN A 192 15.35 0.38 0.89
C ASN A 192 14.86 -0.70 1.88
N GLU A 193 15.25 -0.59 3.15
CA GLU A 193 14.88 -1.55 4.20
C GLU A 193 13.35 -1.70 4.41
N LEU A 194 12.55 -0.74 3.96
CA LEU A 194 11.09 -0.79 4.11
C LEU A 194 10.45 -1.93 3.30
N LYS A 195 11.09 -2.40 2.22
CA LYS A 195 10.62 -3.57 1.47
C LYS A 195 10.63 -4.85 2.31
N ASN A 196 11.45 -4.88 3.37
CA ASN A 196 11.57 -6.01 4.28
C ASN A 196 10.44 -6.08 5.31
N LEU A 197 9.67 -5.00 5.47
CA LEU A 197 8.57 -4.94 6.41
C LEU A 197 7.32 -5.63 5.84
N ASN A 198 6.62 -6.39 6.69
CA ASN A 198 5.36 -7.02 6.34
C ASN A 198 4.18 -6.16 6.81
N PRO A 199 3.37 -5.55 5.89
CA PRO A 199 2.22 -4.76 6.29
C PRO A 199 1.14 -5.54 7.06
N ASP A 200 1.08 -6.87 6.91
CA ASP A 200 0.14 -7.72 7.66
C ASP A 200 0.38 -7.71 9.17
N ASP A 201 1.62 -7.41 9.58
CA ASP A 201 2.01 -7.33 10.99
C ASP A 201 1.81 -5.95 11.60
N PHE A 202 1.33 -4.96 10.84
CA PHE A 202 1.12 -3.62 11.37
C PHE A 202 -0.20 -3.52 12.13
N GLU A 203 -0.14 -2.95 13.32
CA GLU A 203 -1.31 -2.51 14.08
C GLU A 203 -1.71 -1.11 13.63
N THR A 204 -0.75 -0.16 13.67
CA THR A 204 -0.95 1.22 13.26
C THR A 204 0.29 1.80 12.60
N VAL A 205 0.08 2.80 11.74
CA VAL A 205 1.13 3.65 11.18
C VAL A 205 0.76 5.10 11.45
N SER A 206 1.59 5.77 12.25
CA SER A 206 1.40 7.16 12.64
C SER A 206 2.40 8.05 11.93
N VAL A 207 1.93 9.13 11.32
CA VAL A 207 2.79 10.11 10.63
C VAL A 207 2.93 11.36 11.51
N LEU A 208 4.15 11.59 12.00
CA LEU A 208 4.54 12.75 12.79
C LEU A 208 5.14 13.81 11.87
N LYS A 209 4.58 15.01 11.92
CA LYS A 209 4.96 16.11 11.02
C LYS A 209 5.94 17.06 11.72
N GLY A 210 7.11 17.28 11.10
CA GLY A 210 8.07 18.32 11.47
C GLY A 210 8.39 18.43 12.97
N ALA A 211 7.92 19.48 13.63
CA ALA A 211 8.24 19.79 15.03
C ALA A 211 7.91 18.65 16.02
N ALA A 212 6.83 17.90 15.78
CA ALA A 212 6.46 16.76 16.61
C ALA A 212 7.52 15.64 16.54
N ALA A 213 7.98 15.34 15.34
CA ALA A 213 9.04 14.35 15.14
C ALA A 213 10.38 14.82 15.69
N THR A 214 10.71 16.11 15.53
CA THR A 214 11.93 16.70 16.07
C THR A 214 11.96 16.69 17.59
N ALA A 215 10.83 16.91 18.25
CA ALA A 215 10.73 16.85 19.71
C ALA A 215 11.02 15.45 20.26
N LEU A 216 10.72 14.39 19.49
CA LEU A 216 10.86 13.01 19.91
C LEU A 216 12.17 12.36 19.45
N TYR A 217 12.64 12.72 18.26
CA TYR A 217 13.80 12.08 17.60
C TYR A 217 14.97 13.04 17.35
N GLY A 218 14.89 14.27 17.88
CA GLY A 218 15.91 15.29 17.69
C GLY A 218 16.07 15.70 16.22
N SER A 219 17.29 16.04 15.83
CA SER A 219 17.61 16.49 14.46
C SER A 219 17.26 15.47 13.36
N ARG A 220 17.25 14.17 13.69
CA ARG A 220 16.85 13.11 12.74
C ARG A 220 15.39 13.24 12.30
N GLY A 221 14.52 13.77 13.17
CA GLY A 221 13.09 13.98 12.88
C GLY A 221 12.78 15.27 12.13
N LEU A 222 13.75 16.02 11.61
CA LEU A 222 13.53 17.32 10.97
C LEU A 222 12.53 17.24 9.80
N ASN A 223 12.61 16.19 8.99
CA ASN A 223 11.71 15.96 7.86
C ASN A 223 10.44 15.18 8.24
N GLY A 224 10.21 14.95 9.54
CA GLY A 224 9.12 14.15 10.05
C GLY A 224 9.53 12.73 10.41
N ALA A 225 8.56 11.95 10.88
CA ALA A 225 8.75 10.53 11.20
C ALA A 225 7.50 9.71 10.83
N VAL A 226 7.72 8.52 10.30
CA VAL A 226 6.70 7.50 10.10
C VAL A 226 6.92 6.43 11.17
N VAL A 227 6.01 6.37 12.14
CA VAL A 227 6.09 5.46 13.28
C VAL A 227 5.16 4.28 13.04
N ILE A 228 5.71 3.11 12.98
CA ILE A 228 5.03 1.85 12.73
C ILE A 228 4.98 1.06 14.03
N THR A 229 3.78 0.69 14.45
CA THR A 229 3.58 -0.21 15.59
C THR A 229 3.15 -1.56 15.07
N THR A 230 3.85 -2.61 15.46
CA THR A 230 3.49 -3.97 15.07
C THR A 230 2.41 -4.54 16.00
N LYS A 231 1.64 -5.49 15.49
CA LYS A 231 0.62 -6.22 16.23
C LYS A 231 1.19 -6.89 17.47
N SER A 232 0.38 -6.92 18.49
CA SER A 232 0.67 -7.62 19.73
C SER A 232 -0.46 -8.58 20.09
N GLY A 233 -0.22 -9.48 21.02
CA GLY A 233 -1.26 -10.32 21.57
C GLY A 233 -2.32 -9.47 22.27
N LYS A 234 -3.58 -9.89 22.20
CA LYS A 234 -4.68 -9.27 22.94
C LYS A 234 -4.94 -10.11 24.18
N GLY A 235 -5.09 -9.45 25.33
CA GLY A 235 -5.61 -10.06 26.54
C GLY A 235 -7.04 -10.53 26.31
N GLY A 236 -7.35 -11.75 26.74
CA GLY A 236 -8.66 -12.37 26.57
C GLY A 236 -8.53 -13.90 26.64
N SER A 237 -9.60 -14.59 26.92
CA SER A 237 -9.59 -16.05 26.97
C SER A 237 -9.64 -16.63 25.53
N GLY A 238 -8.52 -17.17 25.06
CA GLY A 238 -8.51 -17.95 23.84
C GLY A 238 -7.31 -17.72 22.93
N LEU A 239 -7.17 -18.64 21.98
CA LEU A 239 -6.21 -18.61 20.91
C LEU A 239 -6.90 -18.06 19.67
N GLY A 240 -6.40 -16.92 19.13
CA GLY A 240 -6.82 -16.37 17.85
C GLY A 240 -5.88 -16.85 16.74
N ILE A 241 -6.44 -17.34 15.66
CA ILE A 241 -5.68 -17.70 14.45
C ILE A 241 -6.24 -16.89 13.30
N SER A 242 -5.37 -16.22 12.56
CA SER A 242 -5.75 -15.53 11.34
C SER A 242 -4.92 -16.04 10.17
N PHE A 243 -5.59 -16.34 9.06
CA PHE A 243 -4.98 -16.71 7.81
C PHE A 243 -5.47 -15.75 6.73
N SER A 244 -4.57 -15.22 5.95
CA SER A 244 -4.91 -14.40 4.78
C SER A 244 -4.10 -14.85 3.58
N GLN A 245 -4.77 -14.87 2.43
CA GLN A 245 -4.18 -15.14 1.14
C GLN A 245 -4.69 -14.09 0.16
N THR A 246 -3.75 -13.38 -0.46
CA THR A 246 -4.07 -12.35 -1.46
C THR A 246 -3.43 -12.72 -2.78
N PHE A 247 -4.18 -12.53 -3.87
CA PHE A 247 -3.71 -12.65 -5.24
C PHE A 247 -3.93 -11.32 -5.95
N GLY A 248 -2.98 -10.92 -6.78
CA GLY A 248 -3.07 -9.74 -7.61
C GLY A 248 -2.60 -10.04 -9.02
N ILE A 249 -3.23 -9.41 -9.99
CA ILE A 249 -2.85 -9.46 -11.40
C ILE A 249 -2.73 -8.01 -11.88
N ASP A 250 -1.57 -7.68 -12.44
CA ASP A 250 -1.26 -6.36 -12.94
C ASP A 250 -1.12 -6.41 -14.47
N HIS A 251 -1.74 -5.48 -15.16
CA HIS A 251 -1.72 -5.42 -16.61
C HIS A 251 -1.57 -3.97 -17.09
N ALA A 252 -0.58 -3.73 -17.94
CA ALA A 252 -0.44 -2.44 -18.62
C ALA A 252 -1.49 -2.34 -19.72
N TYR A 253 -2.40 -1.37 -19.64
CA TYR A 253 -3.53 -1.26 -20.57
C TYR A 253 -3.49 0.02 -21.41
N LYS A 254 -2.66 0.98 -21.06
CA LYS A 254 -2.57 2.26 -21.75
C LYS A 254 -1.14 2.82 -21.70
N THR A 255 -0.71 3.36 -22.81
CA THR A 255 0.56 4.09 -22.95
C THR A 255 0.28 5.50 -23.49
N PRO A 256 1.23 6.42 -23.41
CA PRO A 256 1.15 7.69 -24.14
C PRO A 256 0.98 7.44 -25.64
N ASP A 257 0.27 8.34 -26.30
CA ASP A 257 0.17 8.33 -27.76
C ASP A 257 1.51 8.78 -28.34
N ILE A 258 2.12 7.94 -29.13
CA ILE A 258 3.36 8.26 -29.85
C ILE A 258 3.04 8.46 -31.33
N GLN A 259 3.87 9.24 -32.02
CA GLN A 259 3.72 9.45 -33.44
C GLN A 259 3.94 8.14 -34.22
N THR A 260 3.17 7.92 -35.28
CA THR A 260 3.19 6.69 -36.10
C THR A 260 3.37 6.98 -37.60
N VAL A 261 3.89 8.15 -37.95
CA VAL A 261 4.06 8.61 -39.32
C VAL A 261 5.49 8.41 -39.81
N TYR A 262 6.46 8.65 -38.92
CA TYR A 262 7.89 8.58 -39.23
C TYR A 262 8.53 7.50 -38.37
N GLY A 263 9.44 6.74 -38.94
CA GLY A 263 10.14 5.67 -38.25
C GLY A 263 11.52 6.06 -37.80
N ASP A 264 12.36 5.04 -37.67
CA ASP A 264 13.76 5.24 -37.29
C ASP A 264 14.56 5.81 -38.47
N GLY A 265 15.53 6.63 -38.13
CA GLY A 265 16.41 7.27 -39.10
C GLY A 265 17.71 7.72 -38.47
N PRO A 266 18.65 8.21 -39.30
CA PRO A 266 19.92 8.68 -38.81
C PRO A 266 19.74 9.83 -37.83
N TYR A 267 20.57 9.87 -36.78
CA TYR A 267 20.62 10.98 -35.84
C TYR A 267 20.93 12.26 -36.55
N VAL A 268 19.98 13.17 -36.66
CA VAL A 268 20.17 14.48 -37.21
C VAL A 268 20.57 15.47 -36.13
N GLY A 269 21.77 15.31 -35.62
CA GLY A 269 22.49 16.50 -35.19
C GLY A 269 22.86 17.29 -36.44
N ARG A 270 22.71 18.58 -36.42
CA ARG A 270 23.34 19.50 -37.40
C ARG A 270 24.85 19.32 -37.37
N TYR A 271 25.33 18.22 -37.86
CA TYR A 271 26.72 17.97 -38.06
C TYR A 271 26.97 18.01 -39.57
N ASP A 272 27.57 19.07 -39.96
CA ASP A 272 28.41 19.10 -41.13
C ASP A 272 29.60 18.20 -40.81
N ALA A 273 29.41 16.88 -40.98
CA ALA A 273 30.39 15.89 -40.52
C ALA A 273 31.67 15.89 -41.34
N ASP A 274 31.63 16.47 -42.54
CA ASP A 274 32.67 16.40 -43.54
C ASP A 274 33.18 17.79 -43.95
N GLY A 275 32.57 18.89 -43.44
CA GLY A 275 33.01 20.27 -43.77
C GLY A 275 32.70 20.70 -45.22
N ASP A 276 31.91 19.91 -45.94
CA ASP A 276 31.54 20.17 -47.32
C ASP A 276 30.15 20.81 -47.51
N GLY A 277 29.47 21.12 -46.39
CA GLY A 277 28.17 21.77 -46.39
C GLY A 277 26.98 20.82 -46.65
N ASN A 278 27.20 19.52 -46.71
CA ASN A 278 26.13 18.55 -46.88
C ASN A 278 25.40 18.30 -45.56
N ILE A 279 24.19 18.83 -45.44
CA ILE A 279 23.30 18.55 -44.32
C ILE A 279 22.69 17.19 -44.57
N TRP A 280 22.98 16.20 -43.69
CA TRP A 280 22.28 14.92 -43.67
C TRP A 280 20.77 15.15 -43.58
N GLN A 281 20.06 14.63 -44.58
CA GLN A 281 18.59 14.75 -44.60
C GLN A 281 18.01 13.64 -43.73
N PRO A 282 17.23 13.93 -42.67
CA PRO A 282 16.64 12.92 -41.79
C PRO A 282 15.66 11.97 -42.47
N THR A 283 15.35 12.27 -43.72
CA THR A 283 14.34 11.55 -44.50
C THR A 283 14.92 10.44 -45.37
N GLN A 284 16.22 10.20 -45.33
CA GLN A 284 16.86 9.16 -46.14
C GLN A 284 17.13 7.89 -45.36
N PHE A 285 16.88 6.73 -45.99
CA PHE A 285 17.30 5.45 -45.44
C PHE A 285 18.82 5.30 -45.54
N GLN A 286 19.40 4.64 -44.55
CA GLN A 286 20.71 4.06 -44.73
C GLN A 286 20.63 2.90 -45.72
N VAL A 287 21.73 2.61 -46.39
CA VAL A 287 21.82 1.56 -47.39
C VAL A 287 22.95 0.63 -47.01
N ASN A 288 22.66 -0.69 -46.96
CA ASN A 288 23.66 -1.71 -46.68
C ASN A 288 24.57 -1.95 -47.92
N SER A 289 25.59 -2.82 -47.76
CA SER A 289 26.52 -3.14 -48.84
C SER A 289 25.86 -3.81 -50.07
N ALA A 290 24.66 -4.32 -49.94
CA ALA A 290 23.86 -4.89 -51.02
C ALA A 290 22.93 -3.88 -51.69
N GLY A 291 22.97 -2.59 -51.30
CA GLY A 291 22.13 -1.55 -51.82
C GLY A 291 20.68 -1.57 -51.29
N GLN A 292 20.42 -2.29 -50.24
CA GLN A 292 19.09 -2.35 -49.60
C GLN A 292 18.98 -1.35 -48.45
N HIS A 293 17.79 -0.81 -48.25
CA HIS A 293 17.53 0.04 -47.08
C HIS A 293 17.73 -0.77 -45.81
N THR A 294 18.35 -0.18 -44.77
CA THR A 294 18.67 -0.86 -43.51
C THR A 294 18.41 0.02 -42.30
N LEU A 295 18.02 -0.61 -41.21
CA LEU A 295 17.95 -0.03 -39.87
C LEU A 295 19.25 -0.26 -39.07
N ILE A 296 20.16 -1.08 -39.56
CA ILE A 296 21.42 -1.35 -38.88
C ILE A 296 22.26 -0.07 -38.86
N GLY A 297 22.71 0.30 -37.66
CA GLY A 297 23.50 1.52 -37.46
C GLY A 297 22.70 2.81 -37.37
N THR A 298 21.37 2.75 -37.44
CA THR A 298 20.54 3.91 -37.14
C THR A 298 20.46 4.11 -35.61
N TRP A 299 20.50 5.36 -35.20
CA TRP A 299 20.28 5.73 -33.80
C TRP A 299 18.87 6.29 -33.72
N GLY A 300 17.98 5.54 -33.06
CA GLY A 300 16.55 5.81 -32.94
C GLY A 300 16.24 7.24 -32.53
N THR A 301 15.86 8.08 -33.51
CA THR A 301 15.44 9.46 -33.25
C THR A 301 13.94 9.65 -33.43
N GLY A 302 13.24 8.68 -34.03
CA GLY A 302 11.83 8.79 -34.36
C GLY A 302 11.48 9.83 -35.42
N PHE A 303 12.49 10.37 -36.14
CA PHE A 303 12.36 11.37 -37.20
C PHE A 303 13.00 10.93 -38.51
N GLY A 304 13.07 9.63 -38.74
CA GLY A 304 13.55 9.06 -39.98
C GLY A 304 12.54 9.17 -41.13
N PRO A 305 12.71 8.35 -42.17
CA PRO A 305 11.80 8.35 -43.31
C PRO A 305 10.35 8.07 -42.89
N LYS A 306 9.43 8.60 -43.71
CA LYS A 306 7.99 8.27 -43.51
C LYS A 306 7.76 6.82 -43.85
N TYR A 307 6.90 6.17 -43.05
CA TYR A 307 6.49 4.80 -43.32
C TYR A 307 5.83 4.69 -44.70
N ASP A 308 6.32 3.81 -45.53
CA ASP A 308 5.89 3.59 -46.91
C ASP A 308 5.54 2.13 -47.21
N GLY A 309 5.73 1.23 -46.22
CA GLY A 309 5.50 -0.20 -46.36
C GLY A 309 6.57 -0.93 -47.20
N SER A 310 7.69 -0.29 -47.54
CA SER A 310 8.79 -0.94 -48.25
C SER A 310 9.45 -2.05 -47.40
N GLN A 311 10.20 -2.92 -48.10
CA GLN A 311 11.03 -3.91 -47.41
C GLN A 311 12.33 -3.26 -46.94
N ILE A 312 12.69 -3.47 -45.69
CA ILE A 312 13.88 -2.91 -45.08
C ILE A 312 14.61 -3.98 -44.26
N GLU A 313 15.92 -3.93 -44.22
CA GLU A 313 16.71 -4.77 -43.32
C GLU A 313 16.54 -4.31 -41.87
N ASN A 314 16.10 -5.21 -41.03
CA ASN A 314 15.88 -4.97 -39.60
C ASN A 314 17.21 -4.95 -38.84
N TYR A 315 17.21 -4.55 -37.56
CA TYR A 315 18.37 -4.48 -36.65
C TYR A 315 19.15 -5.79 -36.52
N ASP A 316 18.51 -6.93 -36.79
CA ASP A 316 19.10 -8.26 -36.71
C ASP A 316 19.50 -8.83 -38.09
N GLY A 317 19.44 -8.06 -39.14
CA GLY A 317 19.77 -8.46 -40.51
C GLY A 317 18.65 -9.16 -41.26
N THR A 318 17.49 -9.35 -40.67
CA THR A 318 16.33 -9.93 -41.35
C THR A 318 15.55 -8.87 -42.12
N MET A 319 14.86 -9.28 -43.20
CA MET A 319 14.00 -8.35 -43.95
C MET A 319 12.65 -8.22 -43.27
N THR A 320 12.19 -6.99 -43.08
CA THR A 320 10.88 -6.66 -42.49
C THR A 320 10.19 -5.56 -43.28
N THR A 321 8.93 -5.34 -43.02
CA THR A 321 8.15 -4.25 -43.61
C THR A 321 8.36 -2.96 -42.83
N TYR A 322 8.73 -1.87 -43.49
CA TYR A 322 8.88 -0.58 -42.86
C TYR A 322 7.51 0.04 -42.56
N SER A 323 7.00 -0.26 -41.40
CA SER A 323 5.69 0.17 -40.92
C SER A 323 5.70 0.34 -39.41
N PRO A 324 4.79 1.16 -38.83
CA PRO A 324 4.70 1.29 -37.39
C PRO A 324 4.09 0.02 -36.79
N HIS A 325 4.68 -0.46 -35.71
CA HIS A 325 4.11 -1.48 -34.87
C HIS A 325 3.14 -0.83 -33.86
N LYS A 326 1.86 -1.11 -34.00
CA LYS A 326 0.77 -0.34 -33.37
C LYS A 326 0.84 -0.31 -31.83
N ASN A 327 1.27 -1.40 -31.22
CA ASN A 327 1.28 -1.56 -29.77
C ASN A 327 2.69 -1.73 -29.20
N ASN A 328 3.72 -1.27 -29.90
CA ASN A 328 5.12 -1.56 -29.56
C ASN A 328 5.47 -1.27 -28.08
N MET A 329 4.97 -0.17 -27.52
CA MET A 329 5.24 0.16 -26.12
C MET A 329 4.49 -0.78 -25.15
N LEU A 330 3.24 -1.15 -25.46
CA LEU A 330 2.48 -2.11 -24.63
C LEU A 330 3.08 -3.52 -24.68
N ASP A 331 3.59 -3.91 -25.84
CA ASP A 331 4.15 -5.23 -26.08
C ASP A 331 5.48 -5.48 -25.34
N MET A 332 6.08 -4.41 -24.79
CA MET A 332 7.22 -4.53 -23.87
C MET A 332 6.82 -5.11 -22.50
N TYR A 333 5.58 -4.92 -22.11
CA TYR A 333 5.10 -5.36 -20.79
C TYR A 333 4.53 -6.78 -20.86
N GLN A 334 4.53 -7.41 -19.71
CA GLN A 334 3.89 -8.71 -19.47
C GLN A 334 2.75 -8.56 -18.47
N ILE A 335 2.00 -9.63 -18.27
CA ILE A 335 1.06 -9.70 -17.15
C ILE A 335 1.88 -9.95 -15.88
N GLY A 336 1.76 -9.05 -14.92
CA GLY A 336 2.33 -9.19 -13.60
C GLY A 336 1.43 -10.04 -12.70
N PHE A 337 2.03 -10.78 -11.80
CA PHE A 337 1.33 -11.61 -10.82
C PHE A 337 1.93 -11.41 -9.45
N ASN A 338 1.09 -11.26 -8.43
CA ASN A 338 1.56 -11.18 -7.06
C ASN A 338 0.70 -12.02 -6.12
N THR A 339 1.35 -12.60 -5.13
CA THR A 339 0.68 -13.36 -4.08
C THR A 339 1.29 -13.02 -2.73
N ASN A 340 0.45 -12.98 -1.71
CA ASN A 340 0.87 -12.80 -0.33
C ASN A 340 0.09 -13.75 0.57
N THR A 341 0.81 -14.61 1.25
CA THR A 341 0.27 -15.56 2.23
C THR A 341 0.72 -15.16 3.60
N ASN A 342 -0.20 -15.01 4.54
CA ASN A 342 0.11 -14.68 5.92
C ASN A 342 -0.68 -15.56 6.88
N LEU A 343 0.01 -16.12 7.86
CA LEU A 343 -0.55 -16.85 8.99
C LEU A 343 -0.12 -16.19 10.28
N ALA A 344 -1.07 -15.84 11.14
CA ALA A 344 -0.74 -15.29 12.45
C ALA A 344 -1.55 -15.99 13.55
N ILE A 345 -0.90 -16.14 14.69
CA ILE A 345 -1.45 -16.73 15.91
C ILE A 345 -1.24 -15.71 17.01
N HIS A 346 -2.28 -15.43 17.76
CA HIS A 346 -2.21 -14.51 18.90
C HIS A 346 -3.07 -15.00 20.04
N GLY A 347 -2.72 -14.60 21.25
CA GLY A 347 -3.49 -14.96 22.42
C GLY A 347 -2.87 -14.37 23.68
N GLY A 348 -3.44 -14.76 24.79
CA GLY A 348 -2.93 -14.36 26.08
C GLY A 348 -4.02 -14.22 27.15
N ASN A 349 -3.60 -13.70 28.26
CA ASN A 349 -4.45 -13.34 29.40
C ASN A 349 -4.07 -11.93 29.89
N ASP A 350 -4.65 -11.49 31.01
CA ASP A 350 -4.41 -10.15 31.57
C ASP A 350 -2.93 -9.89 31.94
N LYS A 351 -2.13 -10.92 32.11
CA LYS A 351 -0.72 -10.81 32.47
C LYS A 351 0.24 -11.08 31.33
N THR A 352 -0.11 -12.00 30.43
CA THR A 352 0.79 -12.43 29.36
C THR A 352 0.06 -12.41 28.04
N THR A 353 0.64 -11.78 27.04
CA THR A 353 0.12 -11.81 25.67
C THR A 353 1.22 -12.22 24.71
N PHE A 354 0.85 -12.86 23.61
CA PHE A 354 1.77 -13.23 22.56
C PHE A 354 1.13 -13.04 21.18
N TYR A 355 1.98 -12.76 20.21
CA TYR A 355 1.66 -12.69 18.78
C TYR A 355 2.80 -13.36 18.02
N ALA A 356 2.48 -14.22 17.08
CA ALA A 356 3.44 -14.82 16.17
C ALA A 356 2.85 -14.84 14.76
N SER A 357 3.64 -14.42 13.78
CA SER A 357 3.22 -14.44 12.37
C SER A 357 4.32 -14.99 11.47
N MET A 358 3.90 -15.55 10.35
CA MET A 358 4.76 -15.96 9.25
C MET A 358 4.11 -15.53 7.94
N SER A 359 4.89 -14.93 7.05
CA SER A 359 4.39 -14.56 5.73
C SER A 359 5.37 -14.91 4.61
N TYR A 360 4.79 -15.18 3.44
CA TYR A 360 5.49 -15.32 2.18
C TYR A 360 4.85 -14.44 1.13
N LYS A 361 5.65 -13.61 0.49
CA LYS A 361 5.24 -12.77 -0.64
C LYS A 361 6.08 -13.11 -1.85
N HIS A 362 5.40 -13.32 -2.98
CA HIS A 362 6.01 -13.43 -4.30
C HIS A 362 5.34 -12.44 -5.23
N ALA A 363 6.12 -11.75 -6.05
CA ALA A 363 5.60 -10.81 -7.03
C ALA A 363 6.45 -10.82 -8.30
N GLU A 364 5.77 -10.84 -9.43
CA GLU A 364 6.31 -10.63 -10.77
C GLU A 364 5.75 -9.34 -11.34
N SER A 365 6.62 -8.48 -11.81
CA SER A 365 6.24 -7.18 -12.36
C SER A 365 5.62 -7.31 -13.75
N THR A 366 4.92 -6.26 -14.17
CA THR A 366 4.60 -6.06 -15.60
C THR A 366 5.86 -5.85 -16.46
N THR A 367 6.97 -5.40 -15.87
CA THR A 367 8.27 -5.37 -16.53
C THR A 367 8.89 -6.77 -16.51
N PRO A 368 9.29 -7.33 -17.65
CA PRO A 368 9.90 -8.66 -17.72
C PRO A 368 11.11 -8.81 -16.80
N ASN A 369 11.29 -10.00 -16.22
CA ASN A 369 12.40 -10.38 -15.35
C ASN A 369 12.52 -9.59 -14.03
N ASN A 370 11.64 -8.66 -13.73
CA ASN A 370 11.60 -7.95 -12.47
C ASN A 370 10.74 -8.72 -11.47
N THR A 371 11.38 -9.37 -10.49
CA THR A 371 10.71 -10.24 -9.51
C THR A 371 11.11 -9.90 -8.08
N PHE A 372 10.26 -10.24 -7.14
CA PHE A 372 10.47 -10.03 -5.72
C PHE A 372 9.93 -11.20 -4.90
N GLU A 373 10.73 -11.68 -3.97
CA GLU A 373 10.33 -12.67 -2.98
C GLU A 373 10.67 -12.16 -1.57
N ARG A 374 9.81 -12.45 -0.61
CA ARG A 374 10.05 -12.13 0.80
C ARG A 374 9.47 -13.20 1.70
N TYR A 375 10.28 -13.63 2.66
CA TYR A 375 9.88 -14.42 3.82
C TYR A 375 10.00 -13.53 5.05
N SER A 376 8.97 -13.45 5.87
CA SER A 376 9.03 -12.72 7.14
C SER A 376 8.43 -13.53 8.29
N PHE A 377 8.99 -13.28 9.47
CA PHE A 377 8.58 -13.94 10.71
C PHE A 377 8.67 -12.92 11.84
N LEU A 378 7.58 -12.75 12.57
CA LEU A 378 7.50 -11.89 13.75
C LEU A 378 7.01 -12.70 14.94
N VAL A 379 7.71 -12.58 16.07
CA VAL A 379 7.23 -13.05 17.37
C VAL A 379 7.33 -11.91 18.36
N LYS A 380 6.24 -11.65 19.08
CA LYS A 380 6.17 -10.63 20.12
C LYS A 380 5.46 -11.21 21.32
N ALA A 381 6.06 -11.05 22.50
CA ALA A 381 5.47 -11.45 23.76
C ALA A 381 5.59 -10.33 24.78
N THR A 382 4.55 -10.16 25.60
CA THR A 382 4.57 -9.21 26.72
C THR A 382 4.14 -9.92 27.97
N HIS A 383 4.76 -9.56 29.11
CA HIS A 383 4.42 -10.11 30.40
C HIS A 383 4.46 -9.03 31.48
N LYS A 384 3.36 -8.89 32.22
CA LYS A 384 3.28 -8.04 33.40
C LYS A 384 3.84 -8.80 34.59
N LEU A 385 5.05 -8.45 35.02
CA LEU A 385 5.65 -9.03 36.22
C LEU A 385 4.92 -8.59 37.49
N ASN A 386 4.52 -7.33 37.54
CA ASN A 386 3.73 -6.70 38.59
C ASN A 386 3.10 -5.41 38.06
N ASP A 387 2.40 -4.65 38.91
CA ASP A 387 1.72 -3.41 38.50
C ASP A 387 2.68 -2.28 38.05
N TRP A 388 3.97 -2.44 38.22
CA TRP A 388 4.98 -1.43 37.96
C TRP A 388 5.97 -1.82 36.86
N VAL A 389 6.05 -3.11 36.50
CA VAL A 389 7.04 -3.63 35.57
C VAL A 389 6.38 -4.54 34.54
N ASP A 390 6.45 -4.09 33.30
CA ASP A 390 6.09 -4.88 32.14
C ASP A 390 7.37 -5.28 31.38
N VAL A 391 7.46 -6.52 30.94
CA VAL A 391 8.56 -7.02 30.09
C VAL A 391 7.99 -7.33 28.71
N ALA A 392 8.62 -6.80 27.68
CA ALA A 392 8.28 -7.10 26.28
C ALA A 392 9.52 -7.62 25.56
N ALA A 393 9.33 -8.66 24.76
CA ALA A 393 10.35 -9.18 23.85
C ALA A 393 9.75 -9.31 22.45
N SER A 394 10.52 -8.93 21.44
CA SER A 394 10.11 -9.04 20.05
C SER A 394 11.29 -9.49 19.19
N VAL A 395 11.01 -10.40 18.26
CA VAL A 395 11.94 -10.83 17.22
C VAL A 395 11.25 -10.64 15.88
N ASN A 396 11.82 -9.82 15.04
CA ASN A 396 11.37 -9.61 13.67
C ASN A 396 12.49 -10.03 12.72
N PHE A 397 12.22 -11.03 11.90
CA PHE A 397 13.14 -11.51 10.88
C PHE A 397 12.48 -11.38 9.51
N SER A 398 13.20 -10.85 8.55
CA SER A 398 12.77 -10.79 7.17
C SER A 398 13.95 -11.01 6.23
N ASN A 399 13.68 -11.76 5.18
CA ASN A 399 14.63 -11.95 4.08
C ASN A 399 13.90 -11.67 2.77
N SER A 400 14.45 -10.78 1.97
CA SER A 400 13.90 -10.45 0.65
C SER A 400 14.93 -10.62 -0.44
N THR A 401 14.46 -11.10 -1.59
CA THR A 401 15.27 -11.33 -2.79
C THR A 401 14.68 -10.55 -3.95
N PRO A 402 15.06 -9.27 -4.12
CA PRO A 402 14.73 -8.51 -5.31
C PRO A 402 15.62 -8.96 -6.48
N ARG A 403 15.04 -9.13 -7.66
CA ARG A 403 15.78 -9.48 -8.88
C ARG A 403 15.48 -8.48 -9.98
N ASN A 404 16.54 -8.07 -10.68
CA ASN A 404 16.49 -7.25 -11.88
C ASN A 404 15.65 -5.98 -11.67
N ALA A 405 16.24 -4.96 -11.03
CA ALA A 405 15.59 -3.66 -10.92
C ALA A 405 15.08 -3.22 -12.30
N ALA A 406 13.83 -2.80 -12.35
CA ALA A 406 13.24 -2.32 -13.57
C ALA A 406 13.95 -1.05 -14.02
N ARG A 407 14.18 -0.93 -15.33
CA ARG A 407 14.48 0.35 -15.96
C ARG A 407 13.18 0.95 -16.48
N ASN A 408 13.15 2.26 -16.61
CA ASN A 408 12.04 2.95 -17.22
C ASN A 408 11.97 2.62 -18.71
N ILE A 409 11.26 1.56 -19.05
CA ILE A 409 11.05 1.12 -20.44
C ILE A 409 10.40 2.25 -21.25
N GLY A 410 9.46 2.99 -20.63
CA GLY A 410 8.75 4.08 -21.28
C GLY A 410 9.65 5.24 -21.72
N GLU A 411 10.74 5.49 -21.01
CA GLU A 411 11.69 6.57 -21.37
C GLU A 411 12.26 6.39 -22.77
N ASN A 412 12.62 5.18 -23.14
CA ASN A 412 13.20 4.89 -24.45
C ASN A 412 12.21 5.18 -25.60
N PHE A 413 10.92 5.04 -25.38
CA PHE A 413 9.90 5.40 -26.37
C PHE A 413 9.64 6.90 -26.40
N VAL A 414 9.60 7.55 -25.22
CA VAL A 414 9.31 8.98 -25.12
C VAL A 414 10.46 9.83 -25.66
N ASN A 415 11.69 9.46 -25.39
CA ASN A 415 12.88 10.16 -25.90
C ASN A 415 13.24 9.77 -27.33
N GLY A 416 12.49 8.86 -27.96
CA GLY A 416 12.67 8.47 -29.36
C GLY A 416 13.79 7.47 -29.61
N THR A 417 14.41 6.90 -28.56
CA THR A 417 15.44 5.86 -28.72
C THR A 417 14.85 4.59 -29.33
N TRP A 418 13.63 4.24 -28.97
CA TRP A 418 12.86 3.16 -29.57
C TRP A 418 11.72 3.76 -30.41
N THR A 419 11.75 3.45 -31.68
CA THR A 419 10.82 4.01 -32.66
C THR A 419 9.59 3.13 -32.85
N PRO A 420 8.50 3.65 -33.46
CA PRO A 420 7.28 2.89 -33.68
C PRO A 420 7.45 1.62 -34.54
N ASN A 421 8.51 1.48 -35.33
CA ASN A 421 8.79 0.27 -36.13
C ASN A 421 9.47 -0.84 -35.34
N TYR A 422 9.91 -0.58 -34.10
CA TYR A 422 10.48 -1.60 -33.24
C TYR A 422 9.42 -2.58 -32.75
N ASP A 423 9.60 -3.88 -32.98
CA ASP A 423 8.74 -4.96 -32.47
C ASP A 423 9.40 -5.65 -31.27
N PRO A 424 9.01 -5.30 -30.02
CA PRO A 424 9.63 -5.87 -28.84
C PRO A 424 9.35 -7.35 -28.66
N GLN A 425 8.18 -7.83 -29.10
CA GLN A 425 7.84 -9.24 -28.95
C GLN A 425 8.68 -10.11 -29.86
N TYR A 426 8.92 -9.66 -31.09
CA TYR A 426 9.79 -10.36 -32.02
C TYR A 426 11.19 -10.56 -31.43
N PHE A 427 11.80 -9.46 -30.95
CA PHE A 427 13.15 -9.54 -30.39
C PHE A 427 13.20 -10.33 -29.10
N ARG A 428 12.24 -10.13 -28.20
CA ARG A 428 12.14 -10.89 -26.96
C ARG A 428 12.05 -12.39 -27.22
N ASN A 429 11.18 -12.82 -28.13
CA ASN A 429 11.00 -14.24 -28.45
C ASN A 429 12.25 -14.84 -29.11
N LYS A 430 12.90 -14.08 -29.98
CA LYS A 430 14.15 -14.50 -30.63
C LYS A 430 15.26 -14.72 -29.61
N TYR A 431 15.51 -13.75 -28.72
CA TYR A 431 16.58 -13.87 -27.73
C TYR A 431 16.29 -14.91 -26.66
N LEU A 432 15.05 -15.06 -26.22
CA LEU A 432 14.67 -16.12 -25.29
C LEU A 432 14.79 -17.52 -25.91
N GLY A 433 14.47 -17.66 -27.20
CA GLY A 433 14.55 -18.93 -27.90
C GLY A 433 15.97 -19.40 -28.21
N GLU A 434 16.86 -18.47 -28.61
CA GLU A 434 18.22 -18.78 -29.04
C GLU A 434 19.24 -18.83 -27.90
N HIS A 435 19.04 -18.05 -26.84
CA HIS A 435 20.06 -17.82 -25.80
C HIS A 435 19.59 -18.18 -24.38
N GLY A 436 18.39 -18.73 -24.21
CA GLY A 436 17.90 -19.27 -22.93
C GLY A 436 17.60 -18.23 -21.86
N GLY A 437 17.43 -17.02 -22.22
CA GLY A 437 17.03 -15.93 -21.32
C GLY A 437 17.95 -14.72 -21.36
N VAL A 438 17.39 -13.59 -21.06
CA VAL A 438 18.09 -12.30 -20.90
C VAL A 438 18.60 -12.19 -19.47
#